data_9d0a0f28bcfd7ae7b0332be013d024ff
#
_entry.id   9d0a0f28bcfd7ae7b0332be013d024ff
#
_cell.length_a   1.000
_cell.length_b   1.000
_cell.length_c   1.000
_cell.angle_alpha   90.00
_cell.angle_beta   90.00
_cell.angle_gamma   90.00
#
_symmetry.space_group_name_H-M   'P 1'
#
loop_
_entity.id
_entity.type
_entity.pdbx_description
1 polymer ?
#
loop_
_entity_poly.entity_id
_entity_poly.type
_entity_poly.pdbx_seq_one_letter_code
_entity_poly.pdbx_strand_id
1 'polypeptide(L)'
;MIIVFVICLCSNYRIGGHLSDAEMAITGQVGDFMGGVIGSIWALAGVFLYFSAIKMQNKELENQSKFRREDRILDSIKEFENTFFALLASQQRIKDELSADFFNAKFDDNHKLCEDKIHASGNNFFYEAYLVLKKLYSFCERDSFKINLKPNNELPYATQKEDRKRIMKNYSEDLAVANIGFREIHFKRVKLKVDELKKCKAIYILYFIHYSSTIGHYCRHLYNILKYMDQVRIDILVMVRNNFEGNERIVKMADVNKRFKRYAAFLQSGLSMSEMGILFYNSLIYPKAKKLYLRYNLLENLQDVYLIKPEHKDLIKNFKCKSSDEMIEILLA
;
A
#
# COMPACT_ATOMS: atom_id res chain seq x y z
N MET A 1 13.63 59.30 -33.35
CA MET A 1 13.40 60.72 -33.08
C MET A 1 14.66 61.43 -32.57
N ILE A 2 15.38 60.91 -31.57
CA ILE A 2 16.64 61.51 -31.05
C ILE A 2 17.74 61.59 -32.12
N ILE A 3 17.92 60.54 -32.90
CA ILE A 3 18.92 60.48 -33.98
C ILE A 3 18.62 61.54 -35.09
N VAL A 4 17.36 61.72 -35.43
CA VAL A 4 16.93 62.77 -36.42
C VAL A 4 17.15 64.13 -35.84
N PHE A 5 16.93 64.37 -34.56
CA PHE A 5 17.16 65.64 -33.89
C PHE A 5 18.66 65.99 -33.78
N VAL A 6 19.49 65.02 -33.48
CA VAL A 6 20.96 65.13 -33.46
C VAL A 6 21.50 65.41 -34.89
N ILE A 7 20.97 64.75 -35.91
CA ILE A 7 21.34 65.00 -37.31
C ILE A 7 20.93 66.37 -37.74
N CYS A 8 19.74 66.86 -37.36
CA CYS A 8 19.30 68.22 -37.64
C CYS A 8 20.17 69.31 -36.98
N LEU A 9 20.60 69.05 -35.72
CA LEU A 9 21.53 69.93 -35.02
C LEU A 9 22.91 69.94 -35.66
N CYS A 10 23.44 68.80 -36.04
CA CYS A 10 24.73 68.67 -36.70
C CYS A 10 24.75 69.25 -38.12
N SER A 11 23.61 69.24 -38.85
CA SER A 11 23.52 69.77 -40.25
C SER A 11 23.52 71.28 -40.29
N ASN A 12 23.13 71.98 -39.26
CA ASN A 12 23.16 73.40 -39.13
C ASN A 12 24.50 73.97 -38.62
N TYR A 13 25.40 73.13 -38.16
CA TYR A 13 26.73 73.51 -37.69
C TYR A 13 27.74 73.39 -38.85
N ARG A 14 28.30 74.52 -39.32
CA ARG A 14 29.49 74.55 -40.21
C ARG A 14 30.69 74.00 -39.44
N ILE A 15 31.13 72.83 -39.78
CA ILE A 15 32.35 72.21 -39.27
C ILE A 15 33.53 73.09 -39.79
N GLY A 16 34.18 73.89 -38.89
CA GLY A 16 35.42 74.57 -39.22
C GLY A 16 35.44 76.13 -39.01
N GLY A 17 34.40 76.72 -38.39
CA GLY A 17 34.44 78.11 -37.98
C GLY A 17 34.72 78.26 -36.50
N HIS A 18 35.57 79.22 -36.06
CA HIS A 18 35.68 79.59 -34.64
C HIS A 18 34.30 80.07 -34.14
N LEU A 19 33.72 79.32 -33.23
CA LEU A 19 32.52 79.73 -32.52
C LEU A 19 32.81 80.92 -31.67
N SER A 20 31.98 81.95 -31.71
CA SER A 20 32.04 83.09 -30.78
C SER A 20 31.73 82.59 -29.37
N ASP A 21 32.26 83.27 -28.34
CA ASP A 21 31.98 82.91 -26.90
C ASP A 21 30.51 82.86 -26.59
N ALA A 22 29.67 83.64 -27.24
CA ALA A 22 28.21 83.63 -27.13
C ALA A 22 27.55 82.32 -27.67
N GLU A 23 28.08 81.85 -28.82
CA GLU A 23 27.57 80.60 -29.46
C GLU A 23 28.00 79.38 -28.65
N MET A 24 29.18 79.33 -28.02
CA MET A 24 29.62 78.32 -27.08
C MET A 24 28.75 78.31 -25.84
N ALA A 25 28.42 79.46 -25.27
CA ALA A 25 27.54 79.56 -24.11
C ALA A 25 26.12 79.02 -24.38
N ILE A 26 25.54 79.34 -25.56
CA ILE A 26 24.22 78.81 -25.95
C ILE A 26 24.28 77.29 -26.14
N THR A 27 25.34 76.76 -26.71
CA THR A 27 25.52 75.34 -26.95
C THR A 27 25.62 74.56 -25.56
N GLY A 28 26.35 75.18 -24.62
CA GLY A 28 26.43 74.66 -23.29
C GLY A 28 25.07 74.65 -22.58
N GLN A 29 24.29 75.71 -22.66
CA GLN A 29 22.94 75.76 -22.08
C GLN A 29 21.96 74.79 -22.70
N VAL A 30 22.04 74.56 -24.01
CA VAL A 30 21.25 73.49 -24.69
C VAL A 30 21.68 72.10 -24.24
N GLY A 31 23.00 71.90 -24.09
CA GLY A 31 23.52 70.62 -23.56
C GLY A 31 23.05 70.35 -22.14
N ASP A 32 23.08 71.35 -21.23
CA ASP A 32 22.61 71.26 -19.85
C ASP A 32 21.08 70.99 -19.81
N PHE A 33 20.31 71.66 -20.64
CA PHE A 33 18.86 71.43 -20.74
C PHE A 33 18.57 70.02 -21.25
N MET A 34 19.25 69.60 -22.34
CA MET A 34 19.09 68.25 -22.86
C MET A 34 19.53 67.21 -21.87
N GLY A 35 20.66 67.36 -21.20
CA GLY A 35 21.14 66.46 -20.14
C GLY A 35 20.23 66.42 -18.93
N GLY A 36 19.78 67.62 -18.46
CA GLY A 36 18.93 67.72 -17.29
C GLY A 36 17.51 67.18 -17.50
N VAL A 37 16.84 67.59 -18.55
CA VAL A 37 15.43 67.18 -18.79
C VAL A 37 15.34 65.80 -19.43
N ILE A 38 16.05 65.55 -20.49
CA ILE A 38 15.99 64.24 -21.18
C ILE A 38 16.63 63.16 -20.28
N GLY A 39 17.75 63.46 -19.61
CA GLY A 39 18.38 62.58 -18.67
C GLY A 39 17.45 62.15 -17.50
N SER A 40 16.70 63.14 -16.96
CA SER A 40 15.71 62.84 -15.90
C SER A 40 14.56 62.01 -16.40
N ILE A 41 14.07 62.20 -17.63
CA ILE A 41 13.04 61.34 -18.26
C ILE A 41 13.55 59.91 -18.41
N TRP A 42 14.79 59.74 -18.89
CA TRP A 42 15.41 58.42 -19.06
C TRP A 42 15.66 57.74 -17.69
N ALA A 43 16.10 58.50 -16.67
CA ALA A 43 16.26 57.98 -15.33
C ALA A 43 14.93 57.50 -14.75
N LEU A 44 13.85 58.29 -14.94
CA LEU A 44 12.51 57.91 -14.52
C LEU A 44 12.01 56.66 -15.25
N ALA A 45 12.20 56.58 -16.57
CA ALA A 45 11.89 55.38 -17.39
C ALA A 45 12.66 54.15 -16.89
N GLY A 46 13.96 54.31 -16.57
CA GLY A 46 14.80 53.28 -15.96
C GLY A 46 14.26 52.77 -14.63
N VAL A 47 13.78 53.66 -13.77
CA VAL A 47 13.15 53.32 -12.50
C VAL A 47 11.86 52.51 -12.70
N PHE A 48 11.00 52.90 -13.66
CA PHE A 48 9.79 52.14 -13.99
C PHE A 48 10.10 50.76 -14.57
N LEU A 49 11.09 50.66 -15.45
CA LEU A 49 11.53 49.34 -15.98
C LEU A 49 12.08 48.45 -14.87
N TYR A 50 12.86 49.04 -13.94
CA TYR A 50 13.41 48.31 -12.81
C TYR A 50 12.29 47.77 -11.89
N PHE A 51 11.30 48.59 -11.53
CA PHE A 51 10.14 48.14 -10.74
C PHE A 51 9.34 47.04 -11.48
N SER A 52 9.16 47.18 -12.80
CA SER A 52 8.49 46.17 -13.61
C SER A 52 9.27 44.86 -13.60
N ALA A 53 10.60 44.93 -13.73
CA ALA A 53 11.47 43.75 -13.67
C ALA A 53 11.42 43.04 -12.30
N ILE A 54 11.47 43.81 -11.19
CA ILE A 54 11.34 43.26 -9.84
C ILE A 54 9.98 42.54 -9.67
N LYS A 55 8.88 43.19 -10.09
CA LYS A 55 7.54 42.61 -10.02
C LYS A 55 7.44 41.29 -10.81
N MET A 56 8.05 41.24 -11.98
CA MET A 56 8.11 40.03 -12.82
C MET A 56 8.97 38.96 -12.18
N GLN A 57 10.14 39.29 -11.62
CA GLN A 57 10.99 38.37 -10.88
C GLN A 57 10.30 37.78 -9.64
N ASN A 58 9.61 38.61 -8.86
CA ASN A 58 8.86 38.13 -7.69
C ASN A 58 7.77 37.12 -8.07
N LYS A 59 7.03 37.40 -9.16
CA LYS A 59 6.03 36.47 -9.69
C LYS A 59 6.66 35.16 -10.16
N GLU A 60 7.81 35.25 -10.83
CA GLU A 60 8.55 34.06 -11.27
C GLU A 60 9.07 33.23 -10.10
N LEU A 61 9.61 33.87 -9.06
CA LEU A 61 10.04 33.20 -7.84
C LEU A 61 8.87 32.50 -7.12
N GLU A 62 7.71 33.12 -7.11
CA GLU A 62 6.49 32.52 -6.55
C GLU A 62 6.08 31.27 -7.34
N ASN A 63 6.03 31.38 -8.69
CA ASN A 63 5.76 30.24 -9.55
C ASN A 63 6.78 29.11 -9.37
N GLN A 64 8.07 29.43 -9.37
CA GLN A 64 9.14 28.43 -9.13
C GLN A 64 9.04 27.78 -7.76
N SER A 65 8.63 28.53 -6.73
CA SER A 65 8.42 27.96 -5.40
C SER A 65 7.25 26.96 -5.39
N LYS A 66 6.18 27.25 -6.14
CA LYS A 66 5.02 26.37 -6.31
C LYS A 66 5.41 25.10 -7.07
N PHE A 67 6.10 25.22 -8.19
CA PHE A 67 6.60 24.06 -8.95
C PHE A 67 7.52 23.18 -8.10
N ARG A 68 8.47 23.77 -7.36
CA ARG A 68 9.36 23.00 -6.47
C ARG A 68 8.61 22.25 -5.35
N ARG A 69 7.45 22.74 -4.90
CA ARG A 69 6.62 22.01 -3.91
C ARG A 69 5.93 20.82 -4.56
N GLU A 70 5.42 20.97 -5.77
CA GLU A 70 4.80 19.88 -6.52
C GLU A 70 5.82 18.81 -6.91
N ASP A 71 6.98 19.21 -7.42
CA ASP A 71 8.07 18.31 -7.79
C ASP A 71 8.52 17.44 -6.62
N ARG A 72 8.67 18.02 -5.42
CA ARG A 72 9.02 17.23 -4.22
C ARG A 72 8.00 16.15 -3.90
N ILE A 73 6.72 16.43 -4.07
CA ILE A 73 5.66 15.44 -3.87
C ILE A 73 5.74 14.35 -4.94
N LEU A 74 5.94 14.73 -6.20
CA LEU A 74 6.10 13.79 -7.30
C LEU A 74 7.34 12.91 -7.15
N ASP A 75 8.45 13.47 -6.70
CA ASP A 75 9.69 12.70 -6.47
C ASP A 75 9.51 11.72 -5.32
N SER A 76 8.85 12.13 -4.22
CA SER A 76 8.51 11.20 -3.14
C SER A 76 7.58 10.07 -3.59
N ILE A 77 6.67 10.34 -4.54
CA ILE A 77 5.81 9.31 -5.12
C ILE A 77 6.63 8.38 -6.02
N LYS A 78 7.54 8.87 -6.84
CA LYS A 78 8.41 8.04 -7.70
C LYS A 78 9.33 7.14 -6.86
N GLU A 79 9.93 7.69 -5.81
CA GLU A 79 10.74 6.90 -4.87
C GLU A 79 9.94 5.80 -4.21
N PHE A 80 8.71 6.13 -3.78
CA PHE A 80 7.77 5.14 -3.28
C PHE A 80 7.47 4.07 -4.32
N GLU A 81 7.13 4.44 -5.56
CA GLU A 81 6.80 3.50 -6.63
C GLU A 81 7.94 2.50 -6.88
N ASN A 82 9.17 2.98 -6.98
CA ASN A 82 10.34 2.13 -7.17
C ASN A 82 10.48 1.09 -6.04
N THR A 83 10.37 1.55 -4.79
CA THR A 83 10.46 0.66 -3.62
C THR A 83 9.27 -0.28 -3.54
N PHE A 84 8.07 0.20 -3.81
CA PHE A 84 6.84 -0.59 -3.77
C PHE A 84 6.85 -1.74 -4.78
N PHE A 85 7.25 -1.49 -6.03
CA PHE A 85 7.33 -2.54 -7.03
C PHE A 85 8.45 -3.55 -6.73
N ALA A 86 9.57 -3.11 -6.17
CA ALA A 86 10.61 -4.02 -5.69
C ALA A 86 10.10 -4.93 -4.54
N LEU A 87 9.33 -4.36 -3.61
CA LEU A 87 8.69 -5.13 -2.53
C LEU A 87 7.63 -6.10 -3.05
N LEU A 88 6.83 -5.71 -4.07
CA LEU A 88 5.88 -6.62 -4.73
C LEU A 88 6.60 -7.79 -5.40
N ALA A 89 7.69 -7.53 -6.12
CA ALA A 89 8.49 -8.59 -6.73
C ALA A 89 9.10 -9.53 -5.67
N SER A 90 9.51 -8.99 -4.52
CA SER A 90 9.97 -9.79 -3.38
C SER A 90 8.84 -10.63 -2.78
N GLN A 91 7.64 -10.07 -2.64
CA GLN A 91 6.46 -10.80 -2.16
C GLN A 91 6.13 -11.98 -3.09
N GLN A 92 6.20 -11.78 -4.41
CA GLN A 92 5.95 -12.83 -5.36
C GLN A 92 7.00 -13.95 -5.24
N ARG A 93 8.29 -13.60 -5.11
CA ARG A 93 9.36 -14.60 -4.88
C ARG A 93 9.13 -15.40 -3.61
N ILE A 94 8.81 -14.71 -2.49
CA ILE A 94 8.48 -15.40 -1.23
C ILE A 94 7.32 -16.36 -1.44
N LYS A 95 6.29 -15.96 -2.18
CA LYS A 95 5.14 -16.82 -2.50
C LYS A 95 5.54 -18.05 -3.30
N ASP A 96 6.35 -17.88 -4.34
CA ASP A 96 6.79 -18.95 -5.22
C ASP A 96 7.73 -19.96 -4.51
N GLU A 97 8.52 -19.50 -3.54
CA GLU A 97 9.40 -20.31 -2.72
C GLU A 97 8.66 -21.07 -1.59
N LEU A 98 7.41 -20.66 -1.27
CA LEU A 98 6.62 -21.38 -0.27
C LEU A 98 6.30 -22.79 -0.78
N SER A 99 6.69 -23.77 0.00
CA SER A 99 6.39 -25.18 -0.28
C SER A 99 6.20 -25.97 1.01
N ALA A 100 5.36 -26.98 0.95
CA ALA A 100 5.19 -27.96 2.01
C ALA A 100 4.62 -29.27 1.46
N ASP A 101 4.80 -30.31 2.25
CA ASP A 101 4.19 -31.58 2.01
C ASP A 101 2.86 -31.66 2.78
N PHE A 102 1.80 -31.94 2.08
CA PHE A 102 0.47 -32.16 2.61
C PHE A 102 0.13 -33.63 2.55
N PHE A 103 -0.57 -34.12 3.54
CA PHE A 103 -0.94 -35.52 3.61
C PHE A 103 -2.45 -35.66 3.46
N ASN A 104 -2.86 -36.39 2.43
CA ASN A 104 -4.21 -36.90 2.29
C ASN A 104 -4.21 -38.36 2.64
N ALA A 105 -5.01 -38.74 3.62
CA ALA A 105 -5.20 -40.13 3.90
C ALA A 105 -6.51 -40.61 3.30
N LYS A 106 -6.42 -41.73 2.61
CA LYS A 106 -7.58 -42.47 2.13
C LYS A 106 -7.47 -43.89 2.64
N PHE A 107 -8.61 -44.52 2.89
CA PHE A 107 -8.63 -45.97 3.05
C PHE A 107 -8.73 -46.61 1.65
N ASP A 108 -7.90 -47.60 1.37
CA ASP A 108 -8.05 -48.45 0.19
C ASP A 108 -9.28 -49.37 0.37
N ASP A 109 -9.60 -50.12 -0.70
CA ASP A 109 -10.72 -51.06 -0.71
C ASP A 109 -10.58 -52.16 0.35
N ASN A 110 -9.37 -52.38 0.89
CA ASN A 110 -9.07 -53.32 1.98
C ASN A 110 -9.11 -52.66 3.37
N HIS A 111 -9.67 -51.45 3.51
CA HIS A 111 -9.69 -50.68 4.73
C HIS A 111 -8.31 -50.38 5.33
N LYS A 112 -7.27 -50.44 4.51
CA LYS A 112 -5.91 -50.08 4.88
C LYS A 112 -5.68 -48.61 4.59
N LEU A 113 -5.12 -47.93 5.57
CA LEU A 113 -4.81 -46.52 5.46
C LEU A 113 -3.68 -46.29 4.46
N CYS A 114 -3.97 -45.63 3.35
CA CYS A 114 -2.98 -45.14 2.38
C CYS A 114 -2.77 -43.65 2.61
N GLU A 115 -1.53 -43.26 2.85
CA GLU A 115 -1.13 -41.87 2.97
C GLU A 115 -0.61 -41.37 1.61
N ASP A 116 -1.37 -40.54 0.93
CA ASP A 116 -0.91 -39.82 -0.26
C ASP A 116 -0.21 -38.54 0.18
N LYS A 117 1.04 -38.41 -0.22
CA LYS A 117 1.84 -37.21 0.04
C LYS A 117 1.76 -36.28 -1.16
N ILE A 118 1.23 -35.08 -0.98
CA ILE A 118 1.13 -34.06 -2.01
C ILE A 118 2.16 -32.98 -1.70
N HIS A 119 3.14 -32.81 -2.57
CA HIS A 119 4.04 -31.68 -2.52
C HIS A 119 3.38 -30.49 -3.22
N ALA A 120 3.14 -29.39 -2.51
CA ALA A 120 2.54 -28.18 -3.07
C ALA A 120 3.42 -26.97 -2.86
N SER A 121 3.51 -26.11 -3.89
CA SER A 121 4.28 -24.86 -3.87
C SER A 121 3.46 -23.71 -4.43
N GLY A 122 3.85 -22.47 -4.12
CA GLY A 122 3.25 -21.25 -4.63
C GLY A 122 1.74 -21.17 -4.36
N ASN A 123 0.95 -20.96 -5.41
CA ASN A 123 -0.52 -20.91 -5.29
C ASN A 123 -1.13 -22.22 -4.79
N ASN A 124 -0.59 -23.37 -5.21
CA ASN A 124 -1.06 -24.67 -4.77
C ASN A 124 -0.79 -24.89 -3.29
N PHE A 125 0.34 -24.37 -2.77
CA PHE A 125 0.60 -24.37 -1.35
C PHE A 125 -0.53 -23.66 -0.56
N PHE A 126 -0.95 -22.47 -1.00
CA PHE A 126 -2.03 -21.75 -0.32
C PHE A 126 -3.37 -22.46 -0.41
N TYR A 127 -3.64 -23.11 -1.54
CA TYR A 127 -4.85 -23.89 -1.71
C TYR A 127 -4.91 -25.06 -0.72
N GLU A 128 -3.85 -25.89 -0.68
CA GLU A 128 -3.77 -27.03 0.24
C GLU A 128 -3.74 -26.57 1.72
N ALA A 129 -2.97 -25.54 2.03
CA ALA A 129 -2.92 -24.97 3.37
C ALA A 129 -4.29 -24.43 3.83
N TYR A 130 -5.07 -23.85 2.91
CA TYR A 130 -6.41 -23.41 3.21
C TYR A 130 -7.39 -24.58 3.41
N LEU A 131 -7.27 -25.63 2.64
CA LEU A 131 -8.03 -26.87 2.84
C LEU A 131 -7.75 -27.48 4.21
N VAL A 132 -6.49 -27.48 4.65
CA VAL A 132 -6.13 -27.92 6.00
C VAL A 132 -6.81 -27.07 7.08
N LEU A 133 -6.86 -25.74 6.90
CA LEU A 133 -7.56 -24.86 7.84
C LEU A 133 -9.08 -25.19 7.91
N LYS A 134 -9.71 -25.42 6.76
CA LYS A 134 -11.13 -25.84 6.69
C LYS A 134 -11.36 -27.18 7.39
N LYS A 135 -10.51 -28.18 7.11
CA LYS A 135 -10.57 -29.49 7.75
C LYS A 135 -10.40 -29.39 9.26
N LEU A 136 -9.43 -28.61 9.73
CA LEU A 136 -9.17 -28.37 11.16
C LEU A 136 -10.40 -27.75 11.85
N TYR A 137 -11.04 -26.78 11.21
CA TYR A 137 -12.25 -26.17 11.73
C TYR A 137 -13.39 -27.19 11.83
N SER A 138 -13.67 -27.93 10.75
CA SER A 138 -14.72 -28.97 10.72
C SER A 138 -14.47 -30.06 11.77
N PHE A 139 -13.22 -30.46 11.95
CA PHE A 139 -12.81 -31.42 12.97
C PHE A 139 -13.11 -30.90 14.37
N CYS A 140 -12.74 -29.66 14.69
CA CYS A 140 -13.02 -29.04 15.99
C CYS A 140 -14.52 -28.80 16.24
N GLU A 141 -15.34 -28.76 15.20
CA GLU A 141 -16.77 -28.54 15.28
C GLU A 141 -17.55 -29.85 15.55
N ARG A 142 -17.16 -30.96 14.92
CA ARG A 142 -17.87 -32.26 15.02
C ARG A 142 -17.81 -32.89 16.43
N ASP A 143 -16.70 -32.68 17.08
CA ASP A 143 -16.52 -33.23 18.44
C ASP A 143 -16.22 -32.11 19.43
N SER A 144 -16.73 -32.26 20.63
CA SER A 144 -16.47 -31.35 21.74
C SER A 144 -14.99 -31.42 22.18
N PHE A 145 -14.08 -31.10 21.24
CA PHE A 145 -12.64 -31.12 21.52
C PHE A 145 -12.25 -29.97 22.45
N LYS A 146 -11.45 -30.30 23.45
CA LYS A 146 -10.76 -29.32 24.28
C LYS A 146 -9.44 -28.95 23.59
N ILE A 147 -9.34 -27.73 23.14
CA ILE A 147 -8.09 -27.18 22.61
C ILE A 147 -7.31 -26.59 23.77
N ASN A 148 -6.24 -27.25 24.20
CA ASN A 148 -5.29 -26.69 25.15
C ASN A 148 -4.13 -26.04 24.34
N LEU A 149 -4.03 -24.72 24.39
CA LEU A 149 -2.99 -23.95 23.69
C LEU A 149 -1.61 -24.02 24.39
N LYS A 150 -1.47 -24.77 25.47
CA LYS A 150 -0.16 -24.96 26.11
C LYS A 150 0.65 -25.99 25.33
N PRO A 151 1.86 -25.65 24.86
CA PRO A 151 2.75 -26.63 24.27
C PRO A 151 3.03 -27.71 25.33
N ASN A 152 2.87 -28.95 24.95
CA ASN A 152 3.13 -30.06 25.87
C ASN A 152 4.34 -30.85 25.39
N ASN A 153 5.49 -30.50 25.91
CA ASN A 153 6.73 -31.21 25.70
C ASN A 153 6.88 -32.49 26.54
N GLU A 154 5.88 -32.81 27.34
CA GLU A 154 6.01 -33.79 28.40
C GLU A 154 5.35 -35.15 28.12
N LEU A 155 4.62 -35.33 27.00
CA LEU A 155 4.02 -36.62 26.70
C LEU A 155 4.97 -37.56 25.96
N PRO A 156 5.00 -38.84 26.41
CA PRO A 156 5.75 -39.87 25.73
C PRO A 156 5.29 -40.05 24.28
N TYR A 157 6.23 -40.20 23.36
CA TYR A 157 5.97 -40.42 21.92
C TYR A 157 5.00 -41.61 21.65
N ALA A 158 5.01 -42.64 22.51
CA ALA A 158 4.10 -43.78 22.43
C ALA A 158 2.62 -43.37 22.57
N THR A 159 2.30 -42.50 23.52
CA THR A 159 0.94 -42.01 23.76
C THR A 159 0.47 -41.14 22.59
N GLN A 160 1.36 -40.37 22.03
CA GLN A 160 1.06 -39.56 20.80
C GLN A 160 0.76 -40.46 19.61
N LYS A 161 1.45 -41.58 19.45
CA LYS A 161 1.24 -42.56 18.38
C LYS A 161 -0.11 -43.29 18.51
N GLU A 162 -0.51 -43.64 19.74
CA GLU A 162 -1.80 -44.27 20.02
C GLU A 162 -2.98 -43.30 19.81
N ASP A 163 -2.84 -42.06 20.26
CA ASP A 163 -3.85 -41.03 20.03
C ASP A 163 -3.98 -40.73 18.53
N ARG A 164 -2.88 -40.66 17.81
CA ARG A 164 -2.87 -40.52 16.34
C ARG A 164 -3.61 -41.68 15.69
N LYS A 165 -3.32 -42.93 16.05
CA LYS A 165 -4.02 -44.11 15.51
C LYS A 165 -5.52 -44.08 15.81
N ARG A 166 -5.91 -43.66 17.00
CA ARG A 166 -7.32 -43.56 17.41
C ARG A 166 -8.05 -42.51 16.58
N ILE A 167 -7.44 -41.34 16.37
CA ILE A 167 -8.01 -40.26 15.55
C ILE A 167 -8.07 -40.70 14.09
N MET A 168 -7.01 -41.32 13.57
CA MET A 168 -6.99 -41.86 12.22
C MET A 168 -8.11 -42.88 11.99
N LYS A 169 -8.37 -43.76 12.96
CA LYS A 169 -9.44 -44.75 12.86
C LYS A 169 -10.84 -44.12 12.86
N ASN A 170 -11.03 -43.02 13.60
CA ASN A 170 -12.34 -42.38 13.76
C ASN A 170 -12.62 -41.31 12.69
N TYR A 171 -11.59 -40.78 12.04
CA TYR A 171 -11.68 -39.62 11.17
C TYR A 171 -10.76 -39.75 9.95
N SER A 172 -11.04 -40.75 9.13
CA SER A 172 -10.24 -41.09 7.94
C SER A 172 -10.07 -39.95 6.92
N GLU A 173 -11.08 -39.08 6.84
CA GLU A 173 -11.04 -37.93 5.91
C GLU A 173 -10.26 -36.73 6.47
N ASP A 174 -9.99 -36.71 7.76
CA ASP A 174 -9.36 -35.57 8.46
C ASP A 174 -7.90 -35.82 8.86
N LEU A 175 -7.22 -36.73 8.17
CA LEU A 175 -5.86 -37.16 8.54
C LEU A 175 -4.80 -36.05 8.42
N ALA A 176 -5.02 -35.10 7.53
CA ALA A 176 -4.20 -33.89 7.45
C ALA A 176 -4.22 -33.11 8.76
N VAL A 177 -5.36 -33.12 9.45
CA VAL A 177 -5.55 -32.51 10.79
C VAL A 177 -4.76 -33.26 11.86
N ALA A 178 -4.73 -34.59 11.79
CA ALA A 178 -3.95 -35.40 12.74
C ALA A 178 -2.45 -35.08 12.69
N ASN A 179 -1.91 -34.73 11.53
CA ASN A 179 -0.51 -34.31 11.38
C ASN A 179 -0.22 -32.96 12.01
N ILE A 180 -1.20 -32.05 12.10
CA ILE A 180 -1.03 -30.72 12.73
C ILE A 180 -1.01 -30.83 14.24
N GLY A 181 -1.82 -31.72 14.83
CA GLY A 181 -2.10 -31.74 16.29
C GLY A 181 -1.09 -32.48 17.17
N PHE A 182 -0.30 -33.38 16.59
CA PHE A 182 0.32 -34.44 17.40
C PHE A 182 1.70 -34.12 17.98
N ARG A 183 2.40 -33.13 17.52
CA ARG A 183 3.74 -32.81 18.04
C ARG A 183 3.75 -31.72 19.11
N GLU A 184 2.73 -30.86 19.15
CA GLU A 184 2.85 -29.61 19.91
C GLU A 184 1.62 -29.24 20.77
N ILE A 185 0.46 -29.92 20.64
CA ILE A 185 -0.78 -29.47 21.29
C ILE A 185 -1.58 -30.64 21.85
N HIS A 186 -1.94 -30.55 23.13
CA HIS A 186 -2.94 -31.42 23.76
C HIS A 186 -4.35 -30.96 23.41
N PHE A 187 -5.08 -31.82 22.69
CA PHE A 187 -6.53 -31.71 22.62
C PHE A 187 -7.15 -32.23 23.92
N LYS A 188 -7.49 -31.35 24.84
CA LYS A 188 -8.38 -31.70 25.96
C LYS A 188 -9.81 -31.41 25.55
N ARG A 189 -10.75 -32.31 25.87
CA ARG A 189 -12.20 -32.11 25.66
C ARG A 189 -12.66 -30.81 26.30
N VAL A 190 -12.98 -29.77 25.54
CA VAL A 190 -13.67 -28.56 25.98
C VAL A 190 -15.05 -28.57 25.35
N LYS A 191 -16.11 -28.48 26.14
CA LYS A 191 -17.40 -28.06 25.66
C LYS A 191 -17.22 -26.62 25.16
N LEU A 192 -16.99 -26.44 23.86
CA LEU A 192 -16.89 -25.15 23.22
C LEU A 192 -18.28 -24.50 23.07
N LYS A 193 -18.90 -24.13 24.20
CA LYS A 193 -19.87 -23.02 24.18
C LYS A 193 -19.07 -21.73 24.15
N VAL A 194 -18.34 -21.49 23.05
CA VAL A 194 -17.50 -20.30 22.89
C VAL A 194 -18.07 -19.53 21.72
N ASP A 195 -18.10 -18.22 21.89
CA ASP A 195 -18.34 -17.26 20.82
C ASP A 195 -17.54 -17.63 19.55
N GLU A 196 -18.18 -17.54 18.38
CA GLU A 196 -17.62 -17.97 17.10
C GLU A 196 -16.29 -17.29 16.77
N LEU A 197 -16.15 -16.01 17.12
CA LEU A 197 -14.90 -15.28 16.97
C LEU A 197 -13.76 -15.90 17.79
N LYS A 198 -14.02 -16.29 19.04
CA LYS A 198 -13.01 -16.92 19.91
C LYS A 198 -12.64 -18.30 19.38
N LYS A 199 -13.60 -19.05 18.86
CA LYS A 199 -13.39 -20.35 18.24
C LYS A 199 -12.50 -20.23 17.00
N CYS A 200 -12.84 -19.34 16.06
CA CYS A 200 -12.04 -19.07 14.87
C CYS A 200 -10.60 -18.65 15.23
N LYS A 201 -10.44 -17.77 16.22
CA LYS A 201 -9.10 -17.36 16.70
C LYS A 201 -8.30 -18.54 17.24
N ALA A 202 -8.91 -19.37 18.08
CA ALA A 202 -8.22 -20.52 18.68
C ALA A 202 -7.79 -21.52 17.60
N ILE A 203 -8.68 -21.84 16.66
CA ILE A 203 -8.38 -22.77 15.55
C ILE A 203 -7.29 -22.20 14.66
N TYR A 204 -7.36 -20.91 14.32
CA TYR A 204 -6.32 -20.28 13.50
C TYR A 204 -4.97 -20.23 14.21
N ILE A 205 -4.91 -20.02 15.53
CA ILE A 205 -3.66 -20.07 16.29
C ILE A 205 -3.03 -21.48 16.18
N LEU A 206 -3.83 -22.55 16.32
CA LEU A 206 -3.35 -23.92 16.15
C LEU A 206 -2.75 -24.15 14.77
N TYR A 207 -3.51 -23.77 13.76
CA TYR A 207 -3.07 -23.82 12.36
C TYR A 207 -1.78 -23.02 12.15
N PHE A 208 -1.74 -21.78 12.65
CA PHE A 208 -0.60 -20.88 12.45
C PHE A 208 0.67 -21.36 13.16
N ILE A 209 0.58 -21.99 14.34
CA ILE A 209 1.74 -22.58 15.01
C ILE A 209 2.42 -23.60 14.11
N HIS A 210 1.64 -24.43 13.41
CA HIS A 210 2.19 -25.43 12.50
C HIS A 210 2.85 -24.81 11.26
N TYR A 211 2.23 -23.80 10.66
CA TYR A 211 2.72 -23.15 9.44
C TYR A 211 3.47 -21.83 9.69
N SER A 212 3.87 -21.54 10.93
CA SER A 212 4.48 -20.26 11.29
C SER A 212 5.80 -19.97 10.57
N SER A 213 6.57 -21.00 10.26
CA SER A 213 7.84 -20.89 9.52
C SER A 213 7.63 -20.49 8.05
N THR A 214 6.53 -20.92 7.43
CA THR A 214 6.20 -20.67 6.02
C THR A 214 5.27 -19.47 5.88
N ILE A 215 4.01 -19.63 6.26
CA ILE A 215 2.96 -18.59 6.14
C ILE A 215 3.32 -17.33 6.97
N GLY A 216 4.00 -17.51 8.10
CA GLY A 216 4.37 -16.40 8.97
C GLY A 216 5.30 -15.40 8.30
N HIS A 217 6.27 -15.86 7.52
CA HIS A 217 7.15 -14.99 6.75
C HIS A 217 6.39 -14.23 5.68
N TYR A 218 5.56 -14.92 4.90
CA TYR A 218 4.69 -14.33 3.88
C TYR A 218 3.77 -13.24 4.46
N CYS A 219 3.02 -13.54 5.50
CA CYS A 219 2.10 -12.59 6.13
C CYS A 219 2.82 -11.35 6.70
N ARG A 220 4.02 -11.54 7.27
CA ARG A 220 4.84 -10.46 7.82
C ARG A 220 5.35 -9.55 6.71
N HIS A 221 5.80 -10.10 5.60
CA HIS A 221 6.27 -9.32 4.47
C HIS A 221 5.13 -8.51 3.86
N LEU A 222 3.96 -9.12 3.62
CA LEU A 222 2.75 -8.45 3.15
C LEU A 222 2.33 -7.31 4.09
N TYR A 223 2.33 -7.54 5.40
CA TYR A 223 2.05 -6.51 6.39
C TYR A 223 3.04 -5.34 6.30
N ASN A 224 4.33 -5.62 6.09
CA ASN A 224 5.36 -4.59 5.97
C ASN A 224 5.19 -3.75 4.69
N ILE A 225 4.78 -4.36 3.57
CA ILE A 225 4.42 -3.62 2.34
C ILE A 225 3.30 -2.62 2.62
N LEU A 226 2.20 -3.09 3.23
CA LEU A 226 1.07 -2.24 3.56
C LEU A 226 1.42 -1.15 4.57
N LYS A 227 2.25 -1.47 5.57
CA LYS A 227 2.74 -0.51 6.55
C LYS A 227 3.59 0.57 5.91
N TYR A 228 4.52 0.20 5.03
CA TYR A 228 5.35 1.14 4.27
C TYR A 228 4.48 2.06 3.40
N MET A 229 3.56 1.47 2.64
CA MET A 229 2.61 2.20 1.82
C MET A 229 1.78 3.21 2.64
N ASP A 230 1.29 2.81 3.82
CA ASP A 230 0.51 3.68 4.71
C ASP A 230 1.36 4.82 5.28
N GLN A 231 2.61 4.54 5.66
CA GLN A 231 3.54 5.55 6.17
C GLN A 231 3.83 6.61 5.11
N VAL A 232 4.25 6.21 3.91
CA VAL A 232 4.56 7.15 2.82
C VAL A 232 3.31 7.96 2.43
N ARG A 233 2.12 7.34 2.41
CA ARG A 233 0.87 8.07 2.19
C ARG A 233 0.67 9.17 3.22
N ILE A 234 0.91 8.89 4.50
CA ILE A 234 0.78 9.87 5.58
C ILE A 234 1.80 10.99 5.39
N ASP A 235 3.05 10.66 5.08
CA ASP A 235 4.13 11.65 4.90
C ASP A 235 3.82 12.60 3.73
N ILE A 236 3.32 12.07 2.61
CA ILE A 236 2.89 12.89 1.47
C ILE A 236 1.66 13.76 1.84
N LEU A 237 0.69 13.22 2.59
CA LEU A 237 -0.45 14.01 3.06
C LEU A 237 -0.02 15.17 3.97
N VAL A 238 1.00 14.97 4.82
CA VAL A 238 1.60 16.02 5.62
C VAL A 238 2.28 17.06 4.73
N MET A 239 3.03 16.65 3.71
CA MET A 239 3.62 17.58 2.73
C MET A 239 2.54 18.40 2.03
N VAL A 240 1.45 17.78 1.56
CA VAL A 240 0.32 18.49 0.93
C VAL A 240 -0.32 19.47 1.91
N ARG A 241 -0.56 19.04 3.15
CA ARG A 241 -1.15 19.92 4.19
C ARG A 241 -0.31 21.16 4.46
N ASN A 242 1.01 21.02 4.46
CA ASN A 242 1.94 22.11 4.81
C ASN A 242 2.21 23.06 3.63
N ASN A 243 2.00 22.60 2.38
CA ASN A 243 2.37 23.35 1.19
C ASN A 243 1.19 23.94 0.41
N PHE A 244 -0.04 23.52 0.70
CA PHE A 244 -1.24 23.97 -0.02
C PHE A 244 -2.35 24.39 0.95
N GLU A 245 -3.24 25.27 0.50
CA GLU A 245 -4.34 25.82 1.30
C GLU A 245 -5.69 25.69 0.59
N GLY A 246 -6.77 25.91 1.33
CA GLY A 246 -8.14 25.95 0.80
C GLY A 246 -8.54 24.73 0.00
N ASN A 247 -9.24 24.95 -1.12
CA ASN A 247 -9.74 23.90 -1.99
C ASN A 247 -8.64 23.09 -2.68
N GLU A 248 -7.51 23.74 -3.03
CA GLU A 248 -6.37 23.07 -3.66
C GLU A 248 -5.82 21.94 -2.76
N ARG A 249 -5.67 22.21 -1.47
CA ARG A 249 -5.26 21.21 -0.48
C ARG A 249 -6.20 20.00 -0.45
N ILE A 250 -7.52 20.26 -0.44
CA ILE A 250 -8.52 19.19 -0.38
C ILE A 250 -8.43 18.29 -1.62
N VAL A 251 -8.33 18.88 -2.80
CA VAL A 251 -8.21 18.14 -4.07
C VAL A 251 -6.94 17.30 -4.09
N LYS A 252 -5.77 17.89 -3.76
CA LYS A 252 -4.49 17.17 -3.74
C LYS A 252 -4.48 16.03 -2.70
N MET A 253 -5.06 16.22 -1.53
CA MET A 253 -5.20 15.15 -0.53
C MET A 253 -6.10 14.01 -1.01
N ALA A 254 -7.18 14.33 -1.72
CA ALA A 254 -8.05 13.33 -2.32
C ALA A 254 -7.32 12.52 -3.41
N ASP A 255 -6.54 13.20 -4.26
CA ASP A 255 -5.74 12.56 -5.31
C ASP A 255 -4.67 11.62 -4.73
N VAL A 256 -3.96 12.03 -3.68
CA VAL A 256 -3.02 11.17 -2.96
C VAL A 256 -3.73 9.92 -2.45
N ASN A 257 -4.86 10.07 -1.74
CA ASN A 257 -5.61 8.92 -1.23
C ASN A 257 -6.10 7.99 -2.34
N LYS A 258 -6.57 8.55 -3.47
CA LYS A 258 -6.99 7.78 -4.65
C LYS A 258 -5.84 7.00 -5.27
N ARG A 259 -4.66 7.61 -5.36
CA ARG A 259 -3.44 6.96 -5.88
C ARG A 259 -3.02 5.78 -5.01
N PHE A 260 -2.96 5.95 -3.68
CA PHE A 260 -2.61 4.86 -2.77
C PHE A 260 -3.63 3.72 -2.73
N LYS A 261 -4.92 3.99 -2.97
CA LYS A 261 -5.91 2.92 -3.19
C LYS A 261 -5.63 2.11 -4.45
N ARG A 262 -5.11 2.73 -5.53
CA ARG A 262 -4.72 1.99 -6.75
C ARG A 262 -3.54 1.05 -6.48
N TYR A 263 -2.53 1.48 -5.71
CA TYR A 263 -1.41 0.58 -5.33
C TYR A 263 -1.91 -0.60 -4.49
N ALA A 264 -2.85 -0.36 -3.59
CA ALA A 264 -3.48 -1.45 -2.84
C ALA A 264 -4.24 -2.43 -3.76
N ALA A 265 -4.91 -1.93 -4.79
CA ALA A 265 -5.57 -2.77 -5.79
C ALA A 265 -4.57 -3.61 -6.61
N PHE A 266 -3.37 -3.07 -6.95
CA PHE A 266 -2.30 -3.86 -7.55
C PHE A 266 -1.83 -4.99 -6.63
N LEU A 267 -1.62 -4.70 -5.35
CA LEU A 267 -1.25 -5.73 -4.37
C LEU A 267 -2.34 -6.81 -4.27
N GLN A 268 -3.61 -6.40 -4.23
CA GLN A 268 -4.75 -7.29 -4.15
C GLN A 268 -4.88 -8.21 -5.37
N SER A 269 -4.61 -7.71 -6.58
CA SER A 269 -4.74 -8.48 -7.82
C SER A 269 -3.78 -9.68 -7.87
N GLY A 270 -2.69 -9.66 -7.11
CA GLY A 270 -1.75 -10.77 -6.97
C GLY A 270 -2.16 -11.84 -5.95
N LEU A 271 -3.26 -11.62 -5.20
CA LEU A 271 -3.70 -12.56 -4.17
C LEU A 271 -4.74 -13.55 -4.71
N SER A 272 -4.50 -14.83 -4.48
CA SER A 272 -5.49 -15.88 -4.76
C SER A 272 -6.60 -15.89 -3.70
N MET A 273 -7.73 -16.53 -4.01
CA MET A 273 -8.87 -16.67 -3.07
C MET A 273 -8.45 -17.40 -1.79
N SER A 274 -7.63 -18.45 -1.92
CA SER A 274 -7.12 -19.21 -0.77
C SER A 274 -6.18 -18.38 0.11
N GLU A 275 -5.32 -17.54 -0.51
CA GLU A 275 -4.49 -16.58 0.22
C GLU A 275 -5.36 -15.58 1.00
N MET A 276 -6.34 -14.99 0.31
CA MET A 276 -7.27 -14.03 0.94
C MET A 276 -8.05 -14.68 2.10
N GLY A 277 -8.46 -15.94 1.94
CA GLY A 277 -9.08 -16.72 3.01
C GLY A 277 -8.17 -16.86 4.23
N ILE A 278 -6.92 -17.27 4.04
CA ILE A 278 -5.92 -17.39 5.12
C ILE A 278 -5.66 -16.02 5.77
N LEU A 279 -5.51 -14.95 4.97
CA LEU A 279 -5.28 -13.59 5.47
C LEU A 279 -6.48 -13.06 6.26
N PHE A 280 -7.71 -13.43 5.89
CA PHE A 280 -8.90 -13.11 6.67
C PHE A 280 -8.79 -13.66 8.10
N TYR A 281 -8.54 -14.96 8.26
CA TYR A 281 -8.40 -15.58 9.59
C TYR A 281 -7.14 -15.08 10.32
N ASN A 282 -6.05 -14.81 9.61
CA ASN A 282 -4.86 -14.16 10.17
C ASN A 282 -5.20 -12.80 10.81
N SER A 283 -6.03 -12.02 10.15
CA SER A 283 -6.43 -10.70 10.62
C SER A 283 -7.22 -10.73 11.93
N LEU A 284 -7.87 -11.85 12.26
CA LEU A 284 -8.60 -12.01 13.53
C LEU A 284 -7.67 -12.00 14.75
N ILE A 285 -6.42 -12.48 14.59
CA ILE A 285 -5.42 -12.53 15.66
C ILE A 285 -4.41 -11.39 15.60
N TYR A 286 -4.24 -10.71 14.45
CA TYR A 286 -3.30 -9.61 14.27
C TYR A 286 -4.00 -8.27 14.02
N PRO A 287 -4.37 -7.49 15.07
CA PRO A 287 -5.18 -6.28 14.94
C PRO A 287 -4.50 -5.17 14.13
N LYS A 288 -3.16 -5.12 14.11
CA LYS A 288 -2.40 -4.15 13.30
C LYS A 288 -2.55 -4.45 11.80
N ALA A 289 -2.48 -5.72 11.40
CA ALA A 289 -2.69 -6.16 10.02
C ALA A 289 -4.15 -5.94 9.61
N LYS A 290 -5.11 -6.33 10.47
CA LYS A 290 -6.54 -6.09 10.27
C LYS A 290 -6.85 -4.63 9.93
N LYS A 291 -6.27 -3.68 10.69
CA LYS A 291 -6.47 -2.24 10.46
C LYS A 291 -6.05 -1.81 9.06
N LEU A 292 -4.92 -2.32 8.57
CA LEU A 292 -4.42 -2.01 7.22
C LEU A 292 -5.25 -2.71 6.14
N TYR A 293 -5.63 -3.98 6.33
CA TYR A 293 -6.49 -4.70 5.39
C TYR A 293 -7.84 -4.00 5.19
N LEU A 294 -8.46 -3.50 6.25
CA LEU A 294 -9.71 -2.73 6.17
C LEU A 294 -9.51 -1.36 5.52
N ARG A 295 -8.41 -0.65 5.86
CA ARG A 295 -8.13 0.68 5.29
C ARG A 295 -7.98 0.66 3.78
N TYR A 296 -7.35 -0.38 3.26
CA TYR A 296 -7.04 -0.53 1.85
C TYR A 296 -7.97 -1.49 1.10
N ASN A 297 -9.00 -1.99 1.76
CA ASN A 297 -9.92 -2.99 1.22
C ASN A 297 -9.19 -4.19 0.59
N LEU A 298 -8.07 -4.63 1.19
CA LEU A 298 -7.21 -5.66 0.61
C LEU A 298 -7.94 -6.97 0.31
N LEU A 299 -8.96 -7.29 1.07
CA LEU A 299 -9.73 -8.54 0.95
C LEU A 299 -11.12 -8.32 0.32
N GLU A 300 -11.37 -7.18 -0.35
CA GLU A 300 -12.69 -6.85 -0.94
C GLU A 300 -13.12 -7.86 -2.01
N ASN A 301 -12.16 -8.46 -2.72
CA ASN A 301 -12.45 -9.47 -3.75
C ASN A 301 -12.65 -10.88 -3.18
N LEU A 302 -12.45 -11.11 -1.89
CA LEU A 302 -12.75 -12.39 -1.26
C LEU A 302 -14.25 -12.64 -1.35
N GLN A 303 -14.62 -13.80 -1.86
CA GLN A 303 -16.01 -14.25 -1.91
C GLN A 303 -16.36 -14.98 -0.61
N ASP A 304 -17.59 -14.81 -0.12
CA ASP A 304 -18.05 -15.42 1.14
C ASP A 304 -17.99 -16.95 1.12
N VAL A 305 -18.18 -17.59 -0.04
CA VAL A 305 -18.05 -19.03 -0.24
C VAL A 305 -16.61 -19.54 0.00
N TYR A 306 -15.60 -18.65 -0.10
CA TYR A 306 -14.22 -18.96 0.23
C TYR A 306 -13.89 -18.73 1.71
N LEU A 307 -14.84 -18.30 2.53
CA LEU A 307 -14.71 -18.41 3.98
C LEU A 307 -14.99 -19.85 4.43
N ILE A 308 -14.55 -20.22 5.62
CA ILE A 308 -14.87 -21.55 6.20
C ILE A 308 -16.37 -21.70 6.34
N LYS A 309 -17.04 -20.62 6.80
CA LYS A 309 -18.48 -20.44 6.77
C LYS A 309 -18.80 -19.05 6.20
N PRO A 310 -19.83 -18.88 5.37
CA PRO A 310 -20.21 -17.57 4.82
C PRO A 310 -20.47 -16.51 5.90
N GLU A 311 -21.05 -16.92 7.04
CA GLU A 311 -21.37 -16.04 8.17
C GLU A 311 -20.11 -15.46 8.85
N HIS A 312 -18.93 -16.03 8.61
CA HIS A 312 -17.68 -15.50 9.18
C HIS A 312 -17.34 -14.10 8.69
N LYS A 313 -17.94 -13.64 7.57
CA LYS A 313 -17.82 -12.24 7.13
C LYS A 313 -18.17 -11.25 8.24
N ASP A 314 -19.13 -11.59 9.09
CA ASP A 314 -19.60 -10.74 10.17
C ASP A 314 -18.67 -10.71 11.40
N LEU A 315 -17.66 -11.57 11.45
CA LEU A 315 -16.64 -11.55 12.51
C LEU A 315 -15.77 -10.30 12.50
N ILE A 316 -15.74 -9.60 11.37
CA ILE A 316 -15.01 -8.35 11.19
C ILE A 316 -15.98 -7.22 10.86
N LYS A 317 -16.18 -6.30 11.78
CA LYS A 317 -17.00 -5.10 11.55
C LYS A 317 -16.45 -4.29 10.37
N ASN A 318 -17.34 -3.85 9.47
CA ASN A 318 -17.01 -3.10 8.24
C ASN A 318 -16.15 -3.89 7.24
N PHE A 319 -16.13 -5.20 7.33
CA PHE A 319 -15.51 -6.03 6.30
C PHE A 319 -16.38 -6.04 5.04
N LYS A 320 -15.73 -5.81 3.89
CA LYS A 320 -16.38 -5.92 2.59
C LYS A 320 -15.88 -7.19 1.92
N CYS A 321 -16.79 -8.04 1.51
CA CYS A 321 -16.53 -9.20 0.65
C CYS A 321 -17.63 -9.27 -0.41
N LYS A 322 -17.36 -9.98 -1.49
CA LYS A 322 -18.36 -10.25 -2.52
C LYS A 322 -19.31 -11.34 -2.04
N SER A 323 -20.61 -11.10 -2.15
CA SER A 323 -21.62 -12.13 -1.92
C SER A 323 -21.67 -13.07 -3.12
N SER A 324 -21.82 -14.36 -2.88
CA SER A 324 -22.12 -15.33 -3.93
C SER A 324 -23.42 -15.03 -4.66
N ASP A 325 -24.42 -14.50 -3.97
CA ASP A 325 -25.70 -14.12 -4.56
C ASP A 325 -25.54 -12.96 -5.56
N GLU A 326 -24.73 -11.93 -5.23
CA GLU A 326 -24.39 -10.84 -6.17
C GLU A 326 -23.67 -11.37 -7.42
N MET A 327 -22.84 -12.38 -7.29
CA MET A 327 -22.16 -13.00 -8.45
C MET A 327 -23.14 -13.78 -9.33
N ILE A 328 -24.11 -14.45 -8.73
CA ILE A 328 -25.15 -15.18 -9.45
C ILE A 328 -26.08 -14.19 -10.18
N GLU A 329 -26.46 -13.09 -9.54
CA GLU A 329 -27.25 -12.04 -10.17
C GLU A 329 -26.58 -11.45 -11.41
N ILE A 330 -25.25 -11.22 -11.36
CA ILE A 330 -24.46 -10.75 -12.51
C ILE A 330 -24.46 -11.78 -13.65
N LEU A 331 -24.46 -13.09 -13.33
CA LEU A 331 -24.51 -14.15 -14.34
C LEU A 331 -25.89 -14.32 -14.97
N LEU A 332 -26.95 -13.93 -14.27
CA LEU A 332 -28.33 -14.04 -14.74
C LEU A 332 -28.83 -12.77 -15.45
N ALA A 333 -28.11 -11.65 -15.34
CA ALA A 333 -28.38 -10.38 -16.01
C ALA A 333 -27.80 -10.34 -17.44
#